data_6c7eea3c8fa8e9f7845a3ceb05f1091d
#
_entry.id   6c7eea3c8fa8e9f7845a3ceb05f1091d
#
_cell.length_a   1.000
_cell.length_b   1.000
_cell.length_c   1.000
_cell.angle_alpha   90.00
_cell.angle_beta   90.00
_cell.angle_gamma   90.00
#
_symmetry.space_group_name_H-M   'P 1'
#
loop_
_entity.id
_entity.type
_entity.pdbx_description
1 polymer ?
#
loop_
_entity_poly.entity_id
_entity_poly.type
_entity_poly.pdbx_seq_one_letter_code
_entity_poly.pdbx_strand_id
1 'polypeptide(L)'
;SFPLFYSTSFGGAYWVWMLILLCFVIQAVSYEYQAKKGNLLGKKTYQVFLMINGIAGPILLGTAVATFFNGAEFIVNKEQLTDVAMPVISTWANPWHGLEAALVFWNLCLGLAVFFLARALALLYFINNIDDPEIVAKSRKQLIPETILFLVFFLTFLIRLLLVDGFAVNPDTGEV
;
A
#
# COMPACT_ATOMS: atom_id res chain seq x y z
N SER A 1 14.50 16.00 10.45
CA SER A 1 13.28 15.81 9.64
C SER A 1 13.59 16.15 8.18
N PHE A 2 12.94 15.44 7.27
CA PHE A 2 13.11 15.61 5.83
C PHE A 2 11.78 16.10 5.24
N PRO A 3 11.46 17.41 5.31
CA PRO A 3 10.15 17.92 4.91
C PRO A 3 9.88 17.69 3.42
N LEU A 4 10.88 17.79 2.57
CA LEU A 4 10.77 17.55 1.14
C LEU A 4 10.43 16.07 0.85
N PHE A 5 11.11 15.13 1.51
CA PHE A 5 10.82 13.70 1.37
C PHE A 5 9.40 13.37 1.84
N TYR A 6 8.97 13.97 2.96
CA TYR A 6 7.60 13.79 3.45
C TYR A 6 6.58 14.32 2.45
N SER A 7 6.77 15.53 1.95
CA SER A 7 5.85 16.15 0.97
C SER A 7 5.76 15.33 -0.32
N THR A 8 6.88 14.86 -0.85
CA THR A 8 6.90 14.09 -2.10
C THR A 8 6.34 12.67 -1.92
N SER A 9 6.66 12.00 -0.82
CA SER A 9 6.17 10.62 -0.58
C SER A 9 4.66 10.57 -0.38
N PHE A 10 4.10 11.49 0.40
CA PHE A 10 2.65 11.54 0.60
C PHE A 10 1.93 12.22 -0.56
N GLY A 11 2.51 13.25 -1.15
CA GLY A 11 1.94 13.95 -2.29
C GLY A 11 1.91 13.09 -3.55
N GLY A 12 2.98 12.37 -3.85
CA GLY A 12 3.09 11.53 -5.04
C GLY A 12 2.07 10.42 -5.14
N ALA A 13 1.57 9.91 -4.02
CA ALA A 13 0.52 8.88 -3.97
C ALA A 13 -0.67 9.33 -3.09
N TYR A 14 -1.05 10.62 -3.17
CA TYR A 14 -2.01 11.24 -2.25
C TYR A 14 -3.32 10.46 -2.13
N TRP A 15 -4.01 10.19 -3.23
CA TRP A 15 -5.28 9.46 -3.21
C TRP A 15 -5.12 8.00 -2.79
N VAL A 16 -3.98 7.38 -3.04
CA VAL A 16 -3.71 6.01 -2.56
C VAL A 16 -3.66 6.00 -1.03
N TRP A 17 -2.96 6.97 -0.42
CA TRP A 17 -2.93 7.11 1.04
C TRP A 17 -4.30 7.43 1.63
N MET A 18 -5.10 8.29 0.95
CA MET A 18 -6.47 8.58 1.39
C MET A 18 -7.37 7.35 1.33
N LEU A 19 -7.23 6.51 0.30
CA LEU A 19 -7.96 5.24 0.21
C LEU A 19 -7.54 4.25 1.29
N ILE A 20 -6.25 4.18 1.66
CA ILE A 20 -5.76 3.36 2.77
C ILE A 20 -6.41 3.81 4.09
N LEU A 21 -6.42 5.11 4.36
CA LEU A 21 -7.08 5.66 5.55
C LEU A 21 -8.58 5.34 5.57
N LEU A 22 -9.26 5.49 4.44
CA LEU A 22 -10.68 5.12 4.31
C LEU A 22 -10.91 3.63 4.59
N CYS A 23 -10.04 2.75 4.06
CA CYS A 23 -10.08 1.32 4.35
C CYS A 23 -9.97 1.06 5.86
N PHE A 24 -9.04 1.67 6.55
CA PHE A 24 -8.86 1.48 8.00
C PHE A 24 -10.06 1.98 8.80
N VAL A 25 -10.64 3.12 8.43
CA VAL A 25 -11.85 3.65 9.08
C VAL A 25 -13.03 2.70 8.89
N ILE A 26 -13.27 2.25 7.64
CA ILE A 26 -14.35 1.30 7.34
C ILE A 26 -14.11 -0.03 8.06
N GLN A 27 -12.88 -0.50 8.17
CA GLN A 27 -12.53 -1.71 8.91
C GLN A 27 -12.86 -1.58 10.40
N ALA A 28 -12.44 -0.48 11.03
CA ALA A 28 -12.70 -0.24 12.45
C ALA A 28 -14.20 -0.15 12.74
N VAL A 29 -14.93 0.62 11.94
CA VAL A 29 -16.40 0.75 12.06
C VAL A 29 -17.07 -0.60 11.83
N SER A 30 -16.69 -1.35 10.80
CA SER A 30 -17.30 -2.64 10.48
C SER A 30 -17.06 -3.66 11.57
N TYR A 31 -15.86 -3.70 12.15
CA TYR A 31 -15.53 -4.62 13.23
C TYR A 31 -16.37 -4.35 14.47
N GLU A 32 -16.50 -3.08 14.86
CA GLU A 32 -17.26 -2.67 16.04
C GLU A 32 -18.78 -2.89 15.87
N TYR A 33 -19.33 -2.50 14.70
CA TYR A 33 -20.79 -2.47 14.52
C TYR A 33 -21.41 -3.76 14.02
N GLN A 34 -20.65 -4.72 13.48
CA GLN A 34 -21.20 -5.99 12.97
C GLN A 34 -21.98 -6.81 14.02
N ALA A 35 -21.59 -6.70 15.28
CA ALA A 35 -22.19 -7.46 16.40
C ALA A 35 -23.22 -6.67 17.19
N LYS A 36 -23.39 -5.36 16.95
CA LYS A 36 -24.32 -4.52 17.72
C LYS A 36 -25.78 -4.78 17.31
N LYS A 37 -26.65 -4.85 18.31
CA LYS A 37 -28.12 -4.91 18.08
C LYS A 37 -28.58 -3.57 17.49
N GLY A 38 -29.34 -3.65 16.38
CA GLY A 38 -29.84 -2.44 15.70
C GLY A 38 -28.83 -1.78 14.74
N ASN A 39 -27.86 -2.53 14.23
CA ASN A 39 -26.97 -2.02 13.19
C ASN A 39 -27.76 -1.63 11.92
N LEU A 40 -27.42 -0.45 11.35
CA LEU A 40 -28.17 0.18 10.25
C LEU A 40 -28.05 -0.60 8.93
N LEU A 41 -26.86 -1.19 8.66
CA LEU A 41 -26.55 -1.81 7.36
C LEU A 41 -26.65 -3.34 7.35
N GLY A 42 -26.85 -3.97 8.51
CA GLY A 42 -26.91 -5.40 8.66
C GLY A 42 -25.54 -6.10 8.75
N LYS A 43 -25.49 -7.21 9.48
CA LYS A 43 -24.25 -7.96 9.75
C LYS A 43 -23.48 -8.36 8.49
N LYS A 44 -24.19 -8.81 7.44
CA LYS A 44 -23.57 -9.25 6.19
C LYS A 44 -22.81 -8.14 5.47
N THR A 45 -23.35 -6.92 5.47
CA THR A 45 -22.72 -5.76 4.82
C THR A 45 -21.40 -5.43 5.50
N TYR A 46 -21.36 -5.41 6.83
CA TYR A 46 -20.11 -5.18 7.57
C TYR A 46 -19.07 -6.29 7.34
N GLN A 47 -19.51 -7.56 7.23
CA GLN A 47 -18.61 -8.65 6.89
C GLN A 47 -18.01 -8.50 5.47
N VAL A 48 -18.81 -8.05 4.50
CA VAL A 48 -18.32 -7.75 3.14
C VAL A 48 -17.30 -6.61 3.18
N PHE A 49 -17.53 -5.55 3.95
CA PHE A 49 -16.57 -4.47 4.13
C PHE A 49 -15.25 -4.95 4.74
N LEU A 50 -15.31 -5.81 5.76
CA LEU A 50 -14.11 -6.42 6.34
C LEU A 50 -13.35 -7.27 5.31
N MET A 51 -14.05 -8.03 4.49
CA MET A 51 -13.43 -8.83 3.43
C MET A 51 -12.77 -7.95 2.37
N ILE A 52 -13.47 -6.92 1.89
CA ILE A 52 -12.91 -5.97 0.90
C ILE A 52 -11.67 -5.29 1.47
N ASN A 53 -11.72 -4.82 2.72
CA ASN A 53 -10.58 -4.18 3.36
C ASN A 53 -9.40 -5.13 3.58
N GLY A 54 -9.68 -6.40 3.92
CA GLY A 54 -8.64 -7.41 4.07
C GLY A 54 -7.88 -7.67 2.77
N ILE A 55 -8.47 -7.35 1.62
CA ILE A 55 -7.83 -7.45 0.31
C ILE A 55 -7.23 -6.09 -0.11
N ALA A 56 -8.05 -5.05 -0.13
CA ALA A 56 -7.68 -3.74 -0.66
C ALA A 56 -6.61 -3.04 0.22
N GLY A 57 -6.72 -3.13 1.54
CA GLY A 57 -5.78 -2.48 2.46
C GLY A 57 -4.32 -2.88 2.21
N PRO A 58 -3.96 -4.16 2.28
CA PRO A 58 -2.60 -4.61 2.00
C PRO A 58 -2.13 -4.30 0.57
N ILE A 59 -2.99 -4.44 -0.44
CA ILE A 59 -2.65 -4.12 -1.84
C ILE A 59 -2.31 -2.64 -1.98
N LEU A 60 -3.17 -1.75 -1.49
CA LEU A 60 -2.94 -0.30 -1.55
C LEU A 60 -1.70 0.10 -0.76
N LEU A 61 -1.46 -0.50 0.41
CA LEU A 61 -0.28 -0.22 1.21
C LEU A 61 1.01 -0.61 0.46
N GLY A 62 1.05 -1.81 -0.12
CA GLY A 62 2.19 -2.25 -0.92
C GLY A 62 2.39 -1.39 -2.17
N THR A 63 1.31 -0.98 -2.83
CA THR A 63 1.34 -0.05 -3.97
C THR A 63 1.90 1.31 -3.58
N ALA A 64 1.48 1.87 -2.44
CA ALA A 64 2.00 3.14 -1.94
C ALA A 64 3.51 3.05 -1.62
N VAL A 65 3.96 1.94 -1.02
CA VAL A 65 5.39 1.71 -0.76
C VAL A 65 6.17 1.54 -2.07
N ALA A 66 5.59 0.92 -3.09
CA ALA A 66 6.23 0.76 -4.40
C ALA A 66 6.55 2.10 -5.08
N THR A 67 5.78 3.15 -4.82
CA THR A 67 6.06 4.49 -5.37
C THR A 67 7.39 5.08 -4.90
N PHE A 68 7.92 4.64 -3.76
CA PHE A 68 9.24 5.06 -3.28
C PHE A 68 10.39 4.54 -4.17
N PHE A 69 10.15 3.46 -4.87
CA PHE A 69 11.14 2.84 -5.78
C PHE A 69 10.91 3.22 -7.23
N ASN A 70 9.65 3.29 -7.66
CA ASN A 70 9.29 3.55 -9.05
C ASN A 70 9.06 5.04 -9.35
N GLY A 71 9.00 5.89 -8.31
CA GLY A 71 8.62 7.28 -8.43
C GLY A 71 7.10 7.48 -8.61
N ALA A 72 6.71 8.75 -8.70
CA ALA A 72 5.34 9.19 -8.93
C ALA A 72 5.36 10.42 -9.83
N GLU A 73 4.23 10.73 -10.49
CA GLU A 73 4.08 11.91 -11.35
C GLU A 73 3.90 13.19 -10.53
N PHE A 74 5.00 13.69 -10.01
CA PHE A 74 5.05 14.77 -9.06
C PHE A 74 6.21 15.72 -9.40
N ILE A 75 5.94 17.02 -9.47
CA ILE A 75 6.93 18.04 -9.82
C ILE A 75 7.41 18.70 -8.53
N VAL A 76 8.72 18.72 -8.31
CA VAL A 76 9.35 19.38 -7.17
C VAL A 76 10.10 20.61 -7.66
N ASN A 77 9.73 21.80 -7.17
CA ASN A 77 10.43 23.04 -7.44
C ASN A 77 11.33 23.40 -6.25
N LYS A 78 12.63 23.22 -6.42
CA LYS A 78 13.63 23.50 -5.38
C LYS A 78 13.92 24.99 -5.24
N GLU A 79 13.65 25.81 -6.25
CA GLU A 79 13.93 27.24 -6.23
C GLU A 79 13.03 28.01 -5.26
N GLN A 80 11.83 27.47 -4.98
CA GLN A 80 10.86 28.08 -4.06
C GLN A 80 11.08 27.72 -2.58
N LEU A 81 12.12 26.99 -2.24
CA LEU A 81 12.43 26.63 -0.84
C LEU A 81 12.71 27.85 0.03
N THR A 82 13.16 28.96 -0.57
CA THR A 82 13.50 30.23 0.09
C THR A 82 12.42 31.30 -0.04
N ASP A 83 11.35 31.04 -0.81
CA ASP A 83 10.25 31.97 -0.95
C ASP A 83 9.29 31.88 0.24
N VAL A 84 9.33 32.90 1.09
CA VAL A 84 8.50 33.00 2.30
C VAL A 84 7.05 33.32 1.98
N ALA A 85 6.75 33.93 0.82
CA ALA A 85 5.41 34.37 0.44
C ALA A 85 4.57 33.24 -0.17
N MET A 86 5.19 32.35 -0.95
CA MET A 86 4.50 31.20 -1.57
C MET A 86 5.42 29.98 -1.62
N PRO A 87 5.63 29.26 -0.52
CA PRO A 87 6.53 28.12 -0.45
C PRO A 87 5.91 26.87 -1.08
N VAL A 88 5.44 26.94 -2.32
CA VAL A 88 4.94 25.78 -3.07
C VAL A 88 6.15 25.02 -3.60
N ILE A 89 6.55 23.98 -2.85
CA ILE A 89 7.72 23.17 -3.14
C ILE A 89 7.37 22.06 -4.14
N SER A 90 6.10 21.63 -4.18
CA SER A 90 5.69 20.43 -4.90
C SER A 90 4.27 20.56 -5.43
N THR A 91 4.05 20.08 -6.67
CA THR A 91 2.75 20.07 -7.35
C THR A 91 2.54 18.73 -8.07
N TRP A 92 1.27 18.34 -8.24
CA TRP A 92 0.95 17.17 -9.06
C TRP A 92 1.13 17.48 -10.54
N ALA A 93 1.69 16.50 -11.28
CA ALA A 93 1.86 16.61 -12.72
C ALA A 93 0.55 16.39 -13.48
N ASN A 94 -0.43 15.69 -12.85
CA ASN A 94 -1.71 15.37 -13.47
C ASN A 94 -2.90 15.53 -12.50
N PRO A 95 -4.15 15.56 -13.00
CA PRO A 95 -5.34 15.76 -12.18
C PRO A 95 -5.72 14.55 -11.31
N TRP A 96 -5.07 13.39 -11.45
CA TRP A 96 -5.35 12.19 -10.68
C TRP A 96 -4.71 12.18 -9.28
N HIS A 97 -3.84 13.15 -9.00
CA HIS A 97 -3.24 13.37 -7.68
C HIS A 97 -2.67 12.09 -7.04
N GLY A 98 -1.95 11.30 -7.82
CA GLY A 98 -1.28 10.08 -7.36
C GLY A 98 -2.14 8.80 -7.37
N LEU A 99 -3.40 8.87 -7.84
CA LEU A 99 -4.23 7.65 -7.97
C LEU A 99 -3.70 6.71 -9.05
N GLU A 100 -3.07 7.26 -10.10
CA GLU A 100 -2.40 6.50 -11.16
C GLU A 100 -1.35 5.53 -10.63
N ALA A 101 -0.72 5.85 -9.51
CA ALA A 101 0.25 4.96 -8.86
C ALA A 101 -0.33 3.59 -8.51
N ALA A 102 -1.64 3.51 -8.22
CA ALA A 102 -2.33 2.24 -7.97
C ALA A 102 -2.53 1.40 -9.23
N LEU A 103 -2.49 2.02 -10.41
CA LEU A 103 -2.72 1.36 -11.71
C LEU A 103 -1.40 0.94 -12.39
N VAL A 104 -0.26 1.41 -11.89
CA VAL A 104 1.05 0.98 -12.40
C VAL A 104 1.27 -0.49 -12.10
N PHE A 105 1.50 -1.30 -13.14
CA PHE A 105 1.66 -2.75 -13.01
C PHE A 105 2.70 -3.17 -11.96
N TRP A 106 3.85 -2.50 -11.92
CA TRP A 106 4.92 -2.83 -10.98
C TRP A 106 4.57 -2.46 -9.53
N ASN A 107 3.85 -1.37 -9.35
CA ASN A 107 3.34 -0.99 -8.01
C ASN A 107 2.31 -2.01 -7.53
N LEU A 108 1.43 -2.45 -8.42
CA LEU A 108 0.45 -3.49 -8.13
C LEU A 108 1.12 -4.84 -7.81
N CYS A 109 2.24 -5.16 -8.48
CA CYS A 109 3.00 -6.37 -8.22
C CYS A 109 3.50 -6.41 -6.76
N LEU A 110 4.08 -5.32 -6.26
CA LEU A 110 4.45 -5.22 -4.84
C LEU A 110 3.22 -5.22 -3.93
N GLY A 111 2.13 -4.58 -4.36
CA GLY A 111 0.84 -4.63 -3.65
C GLY A 111 0.32 -6.04 -3.43
N LEU A 112 0.36 -6.87 -4.47
CA LEU A 112 -0.01 -8.29 -4.39
C LEU A 112 0.96 -9.09 -3.50
N ALA A 113 2.26 -8.80 -3.56
CA ALA A 113 3.23 -9.42 -2.66
C ALA A 113 2.87 -9.13 -1.19
N VAL A 114 2.59 -7.87 -0.84
CA VAL A 114 2.19 -7.49 0.53
C VAL A 114 0.87 -8.15 0.95
N PHE A 115 -0.09 -8.29 0.03
CA PHE A 115 -1.34 -8.98 0.29
C PHE A 115 -1.10 -10.46 0.64
N PHE A 116 -0.34 -11.19 -0.16
CA PHE A 116 -0.04 -12.60 0.13
C PHE A 116 0.82 -12.78 1.38
N LEU A 117 1.73 -11.83 1.67
CA LEU A 117 2.47 -11.81 2.92
C LEU A 117 1.54 -11.65 4.12
N ALA A 118 0.61 -10.69 4.07
CA ALA A 118 -0.36 -10.48 5.14
C ALA A 118 -1.24 -11.73 5.38
N ARG A 119 -1.65 -12.42 4.31
CA ARG A 119 -2.38 -13.68 4.41
C ARG A 119 -1.53 -14.79 5.04
N ALA A 120 -0.27 -14.94 4.63
CA ALA A 120 0.63 -15.92 5.23
C ALA A 120 0.85 -15.66 6.73
N LEU A 121 1.03 -14.40 7.13
CA LEU A 121 1.14 -14.00 8.54
C LEU A 121 -0.15 -14.29 9.32
N ALA A 122 -1.32 -14.02 8.73
CA ALA A 122 -2.60 -14.35 9.35
C ALA A 122 -2.78 -15.87 9.55
N LEU A 123 -2.38 -16.68 8.58
CA LEU A 123 -2.43 -18.13 8.70
C LEU A 123 -1.50 -18.66 9.79
N LEU A 124 -0.29 -18.09 9.89
CA LEU A 124 0.65 -18.40 10.99
C LEU A 124 0.08 -18.00 12.36
N TYR A 125 -0.58 -16.84 12.42
CA TYR A 125 -1.28 -16.41 13.63
C TYR A 125 -2.37 -17.40 14.04
N PHE A 126 -3.18 -17.88 13.09
CA PHE A 126 -4.22 -18.88 13.39
C PHE A 126 -3.64 -20.21 13.89
N ILE A 127 -2.55 -20.67 13.27
CA ILE A 127 -1.87 -21.90 13.69
C ILE A 127 -1.35 -21.82 15.14
N ASN A 128 -0.88 -20.63 15.54
CA ASN A 128 -0.26 -20.44 16.85
C ASN A 128 -1.25 -20.09 17.98
N ASN A 129 -2.41 -19.51 17.64
CA ASN A 129 -3.30 -18.92 18.66
C ASN A 129 -4.69 -19.54 18.71
N ILE A 130 -5.04 -20.44 17.80
CA ILE A 130 -6.36 -21.07 17.75
C ILE A 130 -6.22 -22.57 18.01
N ASP A 131 -6.91 -23.06 19.05
CA ASP A 131 -6.91 -24.49 19.46
C ASP A 131 -8.03 -25.29 18.74
N ASP A 132 -8.31 -24.97 17.48
CA ASP A 132 -9.27 -25.70 16.66
C ASP A 132 -8.54 -26.53 15.58
N PRO A 133 -8.61 -27.88 15.64
CA PRO A 133 -7.86 -28.72 14.72
C PRO A 133 -8.29 -28.56 13.26
N GLU A 134 -9.53 -28.22 12.98
CA GLU A 134 -10.01 -28.00 11.61
C GLU A 134 -9.42 -26.70 11.03
N ILE A 135 -9.46 -25.62 11.80
CA ILE A 135 -8.88 -24.32 11.39
C ILE A 135 -7.37 -24.46 11.19
N VAL A 136 -6.67 -25.12 12.12
CA VAL A 136 -5.22 -25.34 12.01
C VAL A 136 -4.86 -26.18 10.79
N ALA A 137 -5.59 -27.25 10.51
CA ALA A 137 -5.34 -28.09 9.34
C ALA A 137 -5.56 -27.31 8.01
N LYS A 138 -6.63 -26.52 7.90
CA LYS A 138 -6.88 -25.65 6.74
C LYS A 138 -5.80 -24.59 6.58
N SER A 139 -5.40 -23.96 7.68
CA SER A 139 -4.36 -22.92 7.68
C SER A 139 -3.01 -23.47 7.23
N ARG A 140 -2.60 -24.64 7.72
CA ARG A 140 -1.36 -25.31 7.27
C ARG A 140 -1.38 -25.64 5.78
N LYS A 141 -2.52 -26.10 5.25
CA LYS A 141 -2.66 -26.41 3.82
C LYS A 141 -2.56 -25.17 2.93
N GLN A 142 -3.10 -24.04 3.40
CA GLN A 142 -3.08 -22.79 2.64
C GLN A 142 -1.76 -22.02 2.79
N LEU A 143 -0.98 -22.24 3.84
CA LEU A 143 0.25 -21.49 4.11
C LEU A 143 1.27 -21.62 2.97
N ILE A 144 1.46 -22.83 2.44
CA ILE A 144 2.45 -23.10 1.39
C ILE A 144 2.12 -22.34 0.10
N PRO A 145 0.91 -22.47 -0.51
CA PRO A 145 0.60 -21.76 -1.73
C PRO A 145 0.60 -20.23 -1.56
N GLU A 146 0.13 -19.70 -0.42
CA GLU A 146 0.18 -18.25 -0.15
C GLU A 146 1.63 -17.73 -0.05
N THR A 147 2.52 -18.51 0.59
CA THR A 147 3.94 -18.15 0.67
C THR A 147 4.62 -18.21 -0.71
N ILE A 148 4.29 -19.19 -1.53
CA ILE A 148 4.81 -19.29 -2.91
C ILE A 148 4.36 -18.09 -3.73
N LEU A 149 3.08 -17.70 -3.66
CA LEU A 149 2.56 -16.53 -4.37
C LEU A 149 3.24 -15.24 -3.90
N PHE A 150 3.43 -15.08 -2.58
CA PHE A 150 4.22 -13.96 -2.05
C PHE A 150 5.61 -13.91 -2.68
N LEU A 151 6.35 -15.03 -2.67
CA LEU A 151 7.70 -15.08 -3.21
C LEU A 151 7.73 -14.78 -4.71
N VAL A 152 6.78 -15.28 -5.49
CA VAL A 152 6.69 -15.02 -6.94
C VAL A 152 6.55 -13.52 -7.19
N PHE A 153 5.57 -12.85 -6.59
CA PHE A 153 5.36 -11.42 -6.80
C PHE A 153 6.50 -10.58 -6.23
N PHE A 154 7.00 -10.91 -5.06
CA PHE A 154 8.09 -10.18 -4.43
C PHE A 154 9.40 -10.30 -5.22
N LEU A 155 9.78 -11.52 -5.63
CA LEU A 155 11.00 -11.73 -6.41
C LEU A 155 10.89 -11.09 -7.80
N THR A 156 9.72 -11.14 -8.44
CA THR A 156 9.49 -10.46 -9.71
C THR A 156 9.73 -8.95 -9.59
N PHE A 157 9.20 -8.33 -8.54
CA PHE A 157 9.43 -6.92 -8.25
C PHE A 157 10.91 -6.63 -7.95
N LEU A 158 11.55 -7.45 -7.12
CA LEU A 158 12.95 -7.30 -6.71
C LEU A 158 13.90 -7.45 -7.91
N ILE A 159 13.71 -8.47 -8.74
CA ILE A 159 14.55 -8.69 -9.94
C ILE A 159 14.43 -7.49 -10.89
N ARG A 160 13.21 -6.99 -11.11
CA ARG A 160 13.03 -5.77 -11.91
C ARG A 160 13.80 -4.60 -11.30
N LEU A 161 13.67 -4.39 -9.99
CA LEU A 161 14.34 -3.28 -9.31
C LEU A 161 15.87 -3.33 -9.45
N LEU A 162 16.45 -4.54 -9.47
CA LEU A 162 17.89 -4.75 -9.67
C LEU A 162 18.33 -4.55 -11.15
N LEU A 163 17.40 -4.70 -12.09
CA LEU A 163 17.70 -4.59 -13.53
C LEU A 163 17.38 -3.20 -14.11
N VAL A 164 16.65 -2.35 -13.37
CA VAL A 164 16.36 -0.98 -13.79
C VAL A 164 17.57 -0.10 -13.49
N ASP A 165 17.95 0.72 -14.46
CA ASP A 165 19.00 1.73 -14.29
C ASP A 165 18.60 2.71 -13.18
N GLY A 166 19.52 2.94 -12.26
CA GLY A 166 19.33 3.91 -11.17
C GLY A 166 19.47 5.34 -11.68
N PHE A 167 18.89 6.26 -10.95
CA PHE A 167 19.08 7.68 -11.18
C PHE A 167 20.49 8.10 -10.72
N ALA A 168 21.32 8.60 -11.64
CA ALA A 168 22.62 9.15 -11.32
C ALA A 168 22.53 10.68 -11.29
N VAL A 169 22.83 11.26 -10.14
CA VAL A 169 22.90 12.73 -10.03
C VAL A 169 24.19 13.19 -10.68
N ASN A 170 24.10 14.10 -11.66
CA ASN A 170 25.27 14.75 -12.22
C ASN A 170 25.92 15.65 -11.15
N PRO A 171 27.18 15.40 -10.74
CA PRO A 171 27.80 16.15 -9.66
C PRO A 171 28.02 17.65 -9.98
N ASP A 172 28.09 17.99 -11.28
CA ASP A 172 28.38 19.36 -11.72
C ASP A 172 27.08 20.20 -11.86
N THR A 173 25.97 19.60 -12.29
CA THR A 173 24.71 20.33 -12.53
C THR A 173 23.65 20.05 -11.45
N GLY A 174 23.80 18.99 -10.66
CA GLY A 174 22.82 18.54 -9.68
C GLY A 174 21.51 17.99 -10.30
N GLU A 175 21.49 17.81 -11.61
CA GLU A 175 20.37 17.20 -12.35
C GLU A 175 20.45 15.67 -12.29
N VAL A 176 19.28 15.03 -12.39
CA VAL A 176 19.11 13.57 -12.32
C VAL A 176 18.87 13.01 -13.72
#